data_1e03bf78554d39c472912896eef49f35
#
_entry.id   1e03bf78554d39c472912896eef49f35
#
_cell.length_a   1.000
_cell.length_b   1.000
_cell.length_c   1.000
_cell.angle_alpha   90.00
_cell.angle_beta   90.00
_cell.angle_gamma   90.00
#
_symmetry.space_group_name_H-M   'P 1'
#
loop_
_entity.id
_entity.type
_entity.pdbx_description
1 polymer ?
#
loop_
_entity_poly.entity_id
_entity_poly.type
_entity_poly.pdbx_seq_one_letter_code
_entity_poly.pdbx_strand_id
1 'polypeptide(L)'
;PEGTPEYKEFMATRGSGLVEGARVRGEAAANAEVAAPADIAVADRTLGYIDEVRNHPGKGRGTGLSSYGNWIPGTSGKDFQNRVDQLKSGAFLSAIDELRGMGSLSNAEGETARAAVTRMDTATSEKEFDAALDDYEEIVKLGRDRAAKRLKAPAEAGDAPAPGDDGWTTLPNGVKVRVKP
;
A
#
# COMPACT_ATOMS: atom_id res chain seq x y z
N PRO A 1 -11.34 -36.87 27.88
CA PRO A 1 -11.37 -36.28 29.20
C PRO A 1 -10.10 -35.44 29.44
N GLU A 2 -10.25 -34.33 30.13
CA GLU A 2 -9.14 -33.47 30.55
C GLU A 2 -8.11 -34.31 31.30
N GLY A 3 -6.88 -34.39 30.80
CA GLY A 3 -5.79 -35.13 31.44
C GLY A 3 -5.26 -36.34 30.67
N THR A 4 -5.94 -36.79 29.60
CA THR A 4 -5.38 -37.82 28.72
C THR A 4 -4.15 -37.35 27.98
N PRO A 5 -3.17 -38.23 27.63
CA PRO A 5 -2.02 -37.87 26.84
C PRO A 5 -2.39 -37.15 25.53
N GLU A 6 -3.41 -37.62 24.85
CA GLU A 6 -3.95 -37.05 23.59
C GLU A 6 -4.49 -35.64 23.79
N TYR A 7 -5.20 -35.36 24.91
CA TYR A 7 -5.68 -34.03 25.24
C TYR A 7 -4.52 -33.06 25.53
N LYS A 8 -3.49 -33.51 26.24
CA LYS A 8 -2.30 -32.71 26.54
C LYS A 8 -1.53 -32.37 25.25
N GLU A 9 -1.38 -33.32 24.33
CA GLU A 9 -0.72 -33.13 23.04
C GLU A 9 -1.52 -32.17 22.14
N PHE A 10 -2.85 -32.32 22.09
CA PHE A 10 -3.75 -31.41 21.37
C PHE A 10 -3.64 -29.97 21.90
N MET A 11 -3.63 -29.78 23.22
CA MET A 11 -3.53 -28.46 23.83
C MET A 11 -2.14 -27.84 23.65
N ALA A 12 -1.08 -28.63 23.68
CA ALA A 12 0.28 -28.17 23.42
C ALA A 12 0.44 -27.71 21.97
N THR A 13 -0.07 -28.48 21.01
CA THR A 13 -0.05 -28.13 19.57
C THR A 13 -0.85 -26.87 19.28
N ARG A 14 -2.03 -26.74 19.91
CA ARG A 14 -2.87 -25.53 19.75
C ARG A 14 -2.23 -24.31 20.40
N GLY A 15 -1.59 -24.45 21.55
CA GLY A 15 -0.88 -23.39 22.23
C GLY A 15 0.31 -22.88 21.41
N SER A 16 1.11 -23.80 20.87
CA SER A 16 2.26 -23.42 20.01
C SER A 16 1.81 -22.71 18.73
N GLY A 17 0.72 -23.13 18.09
CA GLY A 17 0.16 -22.46 16.91
C GLY A 17 -0.36 -21.04 17.20
N LEU A 18 -0.94 -20.81 18.38
CA LEU A 18 -1.39 -19.48 18.78
C LEU A 18 -0.23 -18.52 19.05
N VAL A 19 0.83 -19.00 19.73
CA VAL A 19 2.04 -18.22 20.02
C VAL A 19 2.78 -17.88 18.72
N GLU A 20 2.95 -18.86 17.82
CA GLU A 20 3.58 -18.63 16.52
C GLU A 20 2.78 -17.66 15.66
N GLY A 21 1.45 -17.80 15.63
CA GLY A 21 0.59 -16.86 14.92
C GLY A 21 0.64 -15.43 15.50
N ALA A 22 0.83 -15.28 16.80
CA ALA A 22 1.02 -13.97 17.45
C ALA A 22 2.39 -13.38 17.10
N ARG A 23 3.45 -14.18 17.10
CA ARG A 23 4.81 -13.77 16.72
C ARG A 23 4.86 -13.28 15.26
N VAL A 24 4.34 -14.08 14.34
CA VAL A 24 4.29 -13.73 12.91
C VAL A 24 3.51 -12.42 12.67
N ARG A 25 2.38 -12.24 13.35
CA ARG A 25 1.62 -10.98 13.27
C ARG A 25 2.37 -9.80 13.85
N GLY A 26 3.08 -9.97 14.97
CA GLY A 26 3.90 -8.95 15.59
C GLY A 26 5.07 -8.52 14.69
N GLU A 27 5.77 -9.47 14.08
CA GLU A 27 6.85 -9.21 13.13
C GLU A 27 6.32 -8.51 11.87
N ALA A 28 5.17 -8.94 11.34
CA ALA A 28 4.56 -8.30 10.18
C ALA A 28 4.12 -6.86 10.50
N ALA A 29 3.58 -6.60 11.70
CA ALA A 29 3.21 -5.25 12.14
C ALA A 29 4.44 -4.35 12.29
N ALA A 30 5.50 -4.83 12.93
CA ALA A 30 6.75 -4.09 13.09
C ALA A 30 7.40 -3.77 11.74
N ASN A 31 7.44 -4.73 10.82
CA ASN A 31 7.96 -4.50 9.47
C ASN A 31 7.12 -3.49 8.70
N ALA A 32 5.79 -3.53 8.84
CA ALA A 32 4.89 -2.57 8.21
C ALA A 32 5.05 -1.15 8.77
N GLU A 33 5.34 -1.00 10.06
CA GLU A 33 5.63 0.29 10.69
C GLU A 33 6.95 0.88 10.17
N VAL A 34 8.00 0.06 10.08
CA VAL A 34 9.31 0.46 9.53
C VAL A 34 9.20 0.85 8.05
N ALA A 35 8.36 0.17 7.28
CA ALA A 35 8.14 0.47 5.87
C ALA A 35 7.27 1.72 5.61
N ALA A 36 6.43 2.10 6.56
CA ALA A 36 5.45 3.17 6.36
C ALA A 36 6.03 4.54 5.93
N PRO A 37 7.20 5.02 6.42
CA PRO A 37 7.81 6.25 5.93
C PRO A 37 8.22 6.16 4.46
N ALA A 38 8.73 5.00 4.03
CA ALA A 38 9.10 4.77 2.63
C ALA A 38 7.87 4.77 1.72
N ASP A 39 6.78 4.12 2.15
CA ASP A 39 5.48 4.12 1.45
C ASP A 39 4.96 5.54 1.23
N ILE A 40 4.99 6.36 2.29
CA ILE A 40 4.56 7.76 2.21
C ILE A 40 5.44 8.52 1.22
N ALA A 41 6.74 8.35 1.27
CA ALA A 41 7.66 9.04 0.38
C ALA A 41 7.44 8.64 -1.09
N VAL A 42 7.17 7.36 -1.36
CA VAL A 42 6.82 6.87 -2.71
C VAL A 42 5.50 7.48 -3.17
N ALA A 43 4.48 7.44 -2.32
CA ALA A 43 3.17 7.99 -2.65
C ALA A 43 3.23 9.52 -2.89
N ASP A 44 3.92 10.28 -2.02
CA ASP A 44 4.05 11.73 -2.15
C ASP A 44 4.79 12.12 -3.43
N ARG A 45 5.85 11.40 -3.79
CA ARG A 45 6.57 11.59 -5.06
C ARG A 45 5.66 11.32 -6.26
N THR A 46 4.88 10.23 -6.20
CA THR A 46 3.95 9.86 -7.27
C THR A 46 2.85 10.90 -7.42
N LEU A 47 2.30 11.41 -6.32
CA LEU A 47 1.31 12.49 -6.33
C LEU A 47 1.88 13.78 -6.92
N GLY A 48 3.14 14.10 -6.64
CA GLY A 48 3.84 15.23 -7.27
C GLY A 48 3.94 15.08 -8.79
N TYR A 49 4.25 13.89 -9.29
CA TYR A 49 4.26 13.63 -10.74
C TYR A 49 2.88 13.71 -11.38
N ILE A 50 1.84 13.23 -10.69
CA ILE A 50 0.44 13.37 -11.15
C ILE A 50 0.09 14.85 -11.31
N ASP A 51 0.45 15.67 -10.33
CA ASP A 51 0.18 17.11 -10.36
C ASP A 51 0.94 17.81 -11.50
N GLU A 52 2.20 17.46 -11.73
CA GLU A 52 2.97 17.96 -12.88
C GLU A 52 2.31 17.62 -14.23
N VAL A 53 1.83 16.39 -14.41
CA VAL A 53 1.13 15.96 -15.61
C VAL A 53 -0.20 16.67 -15.78
N ARG A 54 -0.98 16.78 -14.70
CA ARG A 54 -2.29 17.45 -14.68
C ARG A 54 -2.20 18.90 -15.12
N ASN A 55 -1.18 19.61 -14.62
CA ASN A 55 -0.98 21.05 -14.84
C ASN A 55 -0.06 21.37 -16.03
N HIS A 56 0.35 20.36 -16.80
CA HIS A 56 1.28 20.58 -17.90
C HIS A 56 0.66 21.43 -19.02
N PRO A 57 1.32 22.51 -19.48
CA PRO A 57 0.77 23.43 -20.49
C PRO A 57 0.54 22.78 -21.85
N GLY A 58 1.18 21.66 -22.12
CA GLY A 58 1.03 20.89 -23.35
C GLY A 58 -0.08 19.84 -23.32
N LYS A 59 -0.79 19.65 -22.19
CA LYS A 59 -1.78 18.58 -22.00
C LYS A 59 -2.86 18.59 -23.09
N GLY A 60 -3.52 19.72 -23.32
CA GLY A 60 -4.59 19.81 -24.31
C GLY A 60 -4.16 19.56 -25.76
N ARG A 61 -2.85 19.64 -26.07
CA ARG A 61 -2.27 19.30 -27.37
C ARG A 61 -1.67 17.90 -27.41
N GLY A 62 -1.37 17.33 -26.24
CA GLY A 62 -0.73 16.03 -26.08
C GLY A 62 -1.67 14.85 -25.96
N THR A 63 -2.99 15.11 -25.81
CA THR A 63 -4.02 14.08 -25.64
C THR A 63 -4.98 14.04 -26.83
N GLY A 64 -5.46 12.85 -27.17
CA GLY A 64 -6.47 12.64 -28.21
C GLY A 64 -6.00 12.90 -29.64
N LEU A 65 -6.95 13.22 -30.51
CA LEU A 65 -6.72 13.46 -31.95
C LEU A 65 -5.76 14.63 -32.23
N SER A 66 -5.61 15.58 -31.31
CA SER A 66 -4.66 16.69 -31.42
C SER A 66 -3.19 16.26 -31.30
N SER A 67 -2.93 15.04 -30.86
CA SER A 67 -1.59 14.48 -30.75
C SER A 67 -0.89 14.20 -32.09
N TYR A 68 -1.61 14.24 -33.20
CA TYR A 68 -1.04 14.08 -34.56
C TYR A 68 0.06 15.09 -34.91
N GLY A 69 0.11 16.25 -34.23
CA GLY A 69 1.17 17.26 -34.41
C GLY A 69 2.37 17.10 -33.47
N ASN A 70 2.37 16.14 -32.56
CA ASN A 70 3.37 16.01 -31.49
C ASN A 70 4.71 15.38 -31.95
N TRP A 71 4.83 15.02 -33.23
CA TRP A 71 6.08 14.56 -33.81
C TRP A 71 7.16 15.66 -33.93
N ILE A 72 6.75 16.96 -33.79
CA ILE A 72 7.66 18.11 -33.91
C ILE A 72 8.42 18.30 -32.59
N PRO A 73 9.75 18.09 -32.54
CA PRO A 73 10.54 18.34 -31.35
C PRO A 73 10.46 19.80 -30.89
N GLY A 74 10.46 20.05 -29.57
CA GLY A 74 10.43 21.40 -29.00
C GLY A 74 9.05 22.02 -28.90
N THR A 75 7.98 21.25 -29.13
CA THR A 75 6.60 21.70 -28.88
C THR A 75 6.14 21.25 -27.49
N SER A 76 5.29 22.07 -26.84
CA SER A 76 4.72 21.73 -25.54
C SER A 76 3.93 20.42 -25.54
N GLY A 77 3.30 20.05 -26.67
CA GLY A 77 2.63 18.77 -26.83
C GLY A 77 3.60 17.59 -26.83
N LYS A 78 4.75 17.73 -27.49
CA LYS A 78 5.81 16.71 -27.46
C LYS A 78 6.43 16.57 -26.05
N ASP A 79 6.64 17.69 -25.37
CA ASP A 79 7.15 17.67 -24.00
C ASP A 79 6.18 16.98 -23.04
N PHE A 80 4.87 17.22 -23.18
CA PHE A 80 3.84 16.51 -22.43
C PHE A 80 3.87 15.01 -22.71
N GLN A 81 3.93 14.60 -23.99
CA GLN A 81 4.02 13.18 -24.34
C GLN A 81 5.27 12.51 -23.76
N ASN A 82 6.43 13.15 -23.86
CA ASN A 82 7.65 12.63 -23.26
C ASN A 82 7.51 12.46 -21.74
N ARG A 83 6.84 13.40 -21.07
CA ARG A 83 6.57 13.31 -19.62
C ARG A 83 5.63 12.14 -19.30
N VAL A 84 4.55 11.99 -20.05
CA VAL A 84 3.62 10.86 -19.92
C VAL A 84 4.30 9.53 -20.19
N ASP A 85 5.11 9.43 -21.24
CA ASP A 85 5.86 8.21 -21.57
C ASP A 85 6.90 7.88 -20.49
N GLN A 86 7.57 8.86 -19.91
CA GLN A 86 8.48 8.68 -18.79
C GLN A 86 7.74 8.12 -17.56
N LEU A 87 6.54 8.59 -17.30
CA LEU A 87 5.71 8.09 -16.20
C LEU A 87 5.22 6.65 -16.45
N LYS A 88 4.80 6.34 -17.69
CA LYS A 88 4.35 5.01 -18.09
C LYS A 88 5.51 4.00 -18.09
N SER A 89 6.71 4.39 -18.51
CA SER A 89 7.86 3.50 -18.68
C SER A 89 8.42 2.91 -17.38
N GLY A 90 7.88 3.23 -16.24
CA GLY A 90 8.30 2.61 -14.99
C GLY A 90 7.84 3.29 -13.70
N ALA A 91 7.78 4.62 -13.63
CA ALA A 91 7.57 5.32 -12.36
C ALA A 91 6.22 5.00 -11.71
N PHE A 92 5.13 5.01 -12.49
CA PHE A 92 3.79 4.69 -11.95
C PHE A 92 3.65 3.20 -11.60
N LEU A 93 4.13 2.32 -12.45
CA LEU A 93 4.04 0.88 -12.20
C LEU A 93 4.94 0.47 -11.05
N SER A 94 6.17 1.00 -10.97
CA SER A 94 7.09 0.75 -9.85
C SER A 94 6.50 1.24 -8.53
N ALA A 95 5.90 2.43 -8.49
CA ALA A 95 5.25 2.96 -7.29
C ALA A 95 4.13 2.03 -6.78
N ILE A 96 3.31 1.50 -7.70
CA ILE A 96 2.26 0.54 -7.33
C ILE A 96 2.87 -0.76 -6.80
N ASP A 97 3.91 -1.28 -7.42
CA ASP A 97 4.57 -2.51 -6.96
C ASP A 97 5.25 -2.31 -5.60
N GLU A 98 5.89 -1.18 -5.35
CA GLU A 98 6.45 -0.81 -4.06
C GLU A 98 5.35 -0.72 -2.99
N LEU A 99 4.28 0.04 -3.22
CA LEU A 99 3.16 0.19 -2.28
C LEU A 99 2.44 -1.15 -2.00
N ARG A 100 2.37 -2.05 -2.98
CA ARG A 100 1.87 -3.42 -2.78
C ARG A 100 2.84 -4.27 -1.96
N GLY A 101 4.12 -4.24 -2.30
CA GLY A 101 5.16 -5.02 -1.63
C GLY A 101 5.26 -4.70 -0.13
N MET A 102 5.02 -3.45 0.23
CA MET A 102 5.02 -2.98 1.62
C MET A 102 3.63 -3.06 2.31
N GLY A 103 2.61 -3.58 1.63
CA GLY A 103 1.28 -3.80 2.18
C GLY A 103 0.38 -2.56 2.29
N SER A 104 0.74 -1.46 1.66
CA SER A 104 -0.09 -0.24 1.59
C SER A 104 -1.23 -0.38 0.59
N LEU A 105 -1.07 -1.23 -0.43
CA LEU A 105 -2.10 -1.57 -1.41
C LEU A 105 -2.37 -3.08 -1.44
N SER A 106 -3.62 -3.45 -1.61
CA SER A 106 -4.03 -4.82 -1.91
C SER A 106 -3.73 -5.18 -3.38
N ASN A 107 -3.76 -6.48 -3.70
CA ASN A 107 -3.61 -6.93 -5.08
C ASN A 107 -4.69 -6.34 -6.01
N ALA A 108 -5.95 -6.30 -5.55
CA ALA A 108 -7.06 -5.75 -6.35
C ALA A 108 -6.88 -4.26 -6.66
N GLU A 109 -6.45 -3.47 -5.68
CA GLU A 109 -6.16 -2.04 -5.87
C GLU A 109 -4.96 -1.83 -6.80
N GLY A 110 -3.92 -2.65 -6.68
CA GLY A 110 -2.80 -2.64 -7.60
C GLY A 110 -3.21 -2.92 -9.06
N GLU A 111 -4.10 -3.88 -9.29
CA GLU A 111 -4.64 -4.15 -10.63
C GLU A 111 -5.51 -3.00 -11.14
N THR A 112 -6.32 -2.38 -10.28
CA THR A 112 -7.11 -1.19 -10.65
C THR A 112 -6.20 -0.03 -11.05
N ALA A 113 -5.11 0.21 -10.31
CA ALA A 113 -4.12 1.23 -10.65
C ALA A 113 -3.44 0.95 -12.01
N ARG A 114 -3.06 -0.32 -12.29
CA ARG A 114 -2.51 -0.72 -13.58
C ARG A 114 -3.50 -0.50 -14.72
N ALA A 115 -4.78 -0.82 -14.50
CA ALA A 115 -5.83 -0.56 -15.46
C ALA A 115 -6.01 0.94 -15.73
N ALA A 116 -5.89 1.80 -14.72
CA ALA A 116 -5.92 3.25 -14.89
C ALA A 116 -4.74 3.74 -15.75
N VAL A 117 -3.52 3.24 -15.52
CA VAL A 117 -2.35 3.54 -16.36
C VAL A 117 -2.59 3.14 -17.83
N THR A 118 -3.17 1.96 -18.06
CA THR A 118 -3.53 1.49 -19.41
C THR A 118 -4.55 2.40 -20.06
N ARG A 119 -5.58 2.87 -19.33
CA ARG A 119 -6.57 3.82 -19.83
C ARG A 119 -5.97 5.17 -20.17
N MET A 120 -5.01 5.67 -19.39
CA MET A 120 -4.27 6.89 -19.74
C MET A 120 -3.54 6.74 -21.07
N ASP A 121 -2.99 5.55 -21.33
CA ASP A 121 -2.27 5.25 -22.57
C ASP A 121 -3.17 5.23 -23.81
N THR A 122 -4.37 4.73 -23.65
CA THR A 122 -5.33 4.56 -24.74
C THR A 122 -6.36 5.70 -24.84
N ALA A 123 -6.25 6.72 -23.98
CA ALA A 123 -7.18 7.83 -23.94
C ALA A 123 -7.20 8.60 -25.28
N THR A 124 -8.37 8.79 -25.84
CA THR A 124 -8.59 9.51 -27.11
C THR A 124 -8.97 10.98 -26.90
N SER A 125 -9.20 11.38 -25.65
CA SER A 125 -9.53 12.73 -25.25
C SER A 125 -8.87 13.12 -23.94
N GLU A 126 -8.69 14.44 -23.72
CA GLU A 126 -8.20 14.97 -22.46
C GLU A 126 -9.08 14.54 -21.28
N LYS A 127 -10.41 14.53 -21.46
CA LYS A 127 -11.35 14.10 -20.43
C LYS A 127 -11.17 12.64 -20.02
N GLU A 128 -10.94 11.74 -20.98
CA GLU A 128 -10.68 10.32 -20.69
C GLU A 128 -9.34 10.14 -19.99
N PHE A 129 -8.32 10.89 -20.41
CA PHE A 129 -7.02 10.90 -19.77
C PHE A 129 -7.13 11.37 -18.31
N ASP A 130 -7.79 12.51 -18.06
CA ASP A 130 -7.99 13.04 -16.72
C ASP A 130 -8.76 12.08 -15.82
N ALA A 131 -9.82 11.46 -16.30
CA ALA A 131 -10.57 10.48 -15.54
C ALA A 131 -9.71 9.27 -15.14
N ALA A 132 -8.86 8.79 -16.05
CA ALA A 132 -7.94 7.69 -15.72
C ALA A 132 -6.84 8.14 -14.73
N LEU A 133 -6.37 9.38 -14.84
CA LEU A 133 -5.40 9.96 -13.92
C LEU A 133 -6.00 10.15 -12.51
N ASP A 134 -7.27 10.56 -12.42
CA ASP A 134 -8.00 10.70 -11.17
C ASP A 134 -8.15 9.36 -10.45
N ASP A 135 -8.54 8.31 -11.17
CA ASP A 135 -8.65 6.95 -10.61
C ASP A 135 -7.30 6.44 -10.09
N TYR A 136 -6.21 6.73 -10.79
CA TYR A 136 -4.87 6.37 -10.35
C TYR A 136 -4.47 7.15 -9.09
N GLU A 137 -4.72 8.46 -9.07
CA GLU A 137 -4.44 9.35 -7.94
C GLU A 137 -5.17 8.89 -6.66
N GLU A 138 -6.45 8.50 -6.79
CA GLU A 138 -7.24 8.01 -5.66
C GLU A 138 -6.60 6.79 -5.01
N ILE A 139 -6.11 5.84 -5.81
CA ILE A 139 -5.45 4.63 -5.31
C ILE A 139 -4.13 4.97 -4.60
N VAL A 140 -3.32 5.88 -5.15
CA VAL A 140 -2.07 6.33 -4.53
C VAL A 140 -2.35 7.03 -3.19
N LYS A 141 -3.37 7.90 -3.13
CA LYS A 141 -3.82 8.54 -1.88
C LYS A 141 -4.25 7.51 -0.84
N LEU A 142 -5.01 6.50 -1.25
CA LEU A 142 -5.43 5.41 -0.37
C LEU A 142 -4.22 4.66 0.23
N GLY A 143 -3.23 4.33 -0.58
CA GLY A 143 -1.99 3.71 -0.13
C GLY A 143 -1.23 4.59 0.88
N ARG A 144 -1.10 5.88 0.57
CA ARG A 144 -0.48 6.89 1.45
C ARG A 144 -1.19 6.98 2.80
N ASP A 145 -2.51 7.06 2.79
CA ASP A 145 -3.32 7.20 4.01
C ASP A 145 -3.21 5.95 4.91
N ARG A 146 -3.14 4.77 4.32
CA ARG A 146 -2.90 3.52 5.06
C ARG A 146 -1.51 3.51 5.70
N ALA A 147 -0.49 3.93 4.97
CA ALA A 147 0.86 4.08 5.51
C ALA A 147 0.90 5.09 6.65
N ALA A 148 0.25 6.25 6.49
CA ALA A 148 0.17 7.28 7.53
C ALA A 148 -0.58 6.79 8.79
N LYS A 149 -1.62 5.97 8.63
CA LYS A 149 -2.32 5.35 9.77
C LYS A 149 -1.43 4.36 10.52
N ARG A 150 -0.59 3.59 9.80
CA ARG A 150 0.38 2.67 10.43
C ARG A 150 1.42 3.42 11.29
N LEU A 151 1.91 4.58 10.83
CA LEU A 151 2.80 5.42 11.62
C LEU A 151 2.15 6.01 12.86
N LYS A 152 0.83 6.24 12.83
CA LYS A 152 0.07 6.84 13.95
C LYS A 152 -0.52 5.80 14.88
N ALA A 153 -0.63 4.56 14.45
CA ALA A 153 -1.08 3.47 15.32
C ALA A 153 -0.03 3.33 16.42
N PRO A 154 -0.38 3.53 17.70
CA PRO A 154 0.56 3.22 18.77
C PRO A 154 0.93 1.76 18.63
N ALA A 155 2.16 1.43 19.01
CA ALA A 155 2.66 0.05 19.09
C ALA A 155 1.90 -0.75 20.19
N GLU A 156 0.57 -0.73 20.14
CA GLU A 156 -0.31 -1.42 21.10
C GLU A 156 -0.30 -2.94 20.94
N ALA A 157 0.52 -3.46 20.02
CA ALA A 157 0.69 -4.91 19.88
C ALA A 157 1.84 -5.47 20.73
N GLY A 158 2.54 -4.64 21.51
CA GLY A 158 3.71 -5.03 22.30
C GLY A 158 3.52 -5.06 23.83
N ASP A 159 2.44 -4.47 24.33
CA ASP A 159 2.13 -4.56 25.76
C ASP A 159 1.28 -5.82 26.02
N ALA A 160 1.93 -6.98 26.02
CA ALA A 160 1.37 -8.09 26.78
C ALA A 160 1.25 -7.54 28.23
N PRO A 161 0.03 -7.48 28.79
CA PRO A 161 -0.15 -6.97 30.14
C PRO A 161 0.82 -7.71 31.06
N ALA A 162 1.56 -6.95 31.85
CA ALA A 162 2.51 -7.50 32.79
C ALA A 162 1.82 -8.61 33.62
N PRO A 163 2.48 -9.74 33.89
CA PRO A 163 1.90 -10.78 34.72
C PRO A 163 1.46 -10.13 36.04
N GLY A 164 0.22 -10.33 36.42
CA GLY A 164 -0.24 -9.97 37.77
C GLY A 164 0.62 -10.65 38.83
N ASP A 165 0.64 -10.15 40.04
CA ASP A 165 1.36 -10.74 41.18
C ASP A 165 1.04 -12.23 41.43
N ASP A 166 -0.03 -12.72 40.83
CA ASP A 166 -0.47 -14.13 40.87
C ASP A 166 0.10 -14.98 39.71
N GLY A 167 0.93 -14.41 38.85
CA GLY A 167 1.53 -15.07 37.69
C GLY A 167 0.56 -15.35 36.53
N TRP A 168 -0.61 -14.72 36.54
CA TRP A 168 -1.59 -14.81 35.47
C TRP A 168 -1.68 -13.50 34.69
N THR A 169 -1.74 -13.60 33.37
CA THR A 169 -1.95 -12.48 32.47
C THR A 169 -3.29 -12.65 31.79
N THR A 170 -4.13 -11.60 31.78
CA THR A 170 -5.41 -11.59 31.06
C THR A 170 -5.19 -10.99 29.68
N LEU A 171 -5.45 -11.78 28.65
CA LEU A 171 -5.39 -11.33 27.25
C LEU A 171 -6.57 -10.39 26.94
N PRO A 172 -6.48 -9.56 25.86
CA PRO A 172 -7.55 -8.64 25.46
C PRO A 172 -8.89 -9.31 25.16
N ASN A 173 -8.90 -10.61 24.90
CA ASN A 173 -10.10 -11.43 24.71
C ASN A 173 -10.68 -12.00 26.02
N GLY A 174 -10.19 -11.58 27.19
CA GLY A 174 -10.65 -12.00 28.51
C GLY A 174 -10.11 -13.37 28.98
N VAL A 175 -9.27 -14.02 28.20
CA VAL A 175 -8.67 -15.32 28.57
C VAL A 175 -7.46 -15.09 29.49
N LYS A 176 -7.45 -15.76 30.65
CA LYS A 176 -6.30 -15.77 31.56
C LYS A 176 -5.29 -16.83 31.13
N VAL A 177 -4.03 -16.45 30.97
CA VAL A 177 -2.91 -17.35 30.65
C VAL A 177 -1.84 -17.23 31.74
N ARG A 178 -1.24 -18.34 32.11
CA ARG A 178 -0.15 -18.37 33.08
C ARG A 178 1.18 -18.38 32.32
N VAL A 179 2.00 -17.36 32.53
CA VAL A 179 3.38 -17.33 32.05
C VAL A 179 4.24 -18.09 33.05
N LYS A 180 4.77 -19.25 32.65
CA LYS A 180 5.68 -20.02 33.47
C LYS A 180 7.07 -19.42 33.30
N PRO A 181 7.81 -19.13 34.39
CA PRO A 181 9.18 -18.66 34.32
C PRO A 181 10.15 -19.61 33.64
#